data_81c8d367cd7d06aed7b3d5d3a8193afc
#
_entry.id   81c8d367cd7d06aed7b3d5d3a8193afc
#
_cell.length_a   1.000
_cell.length_b   1.000
_cell.length_c   1.000
_cell.angle_alpha   90.00
_cell.angle_beta   90.00
_cell.angle_gamma   90.00
#
_symmetry.space_group_name_H-M   'P 1'
#
loop_
_entity.id
_entity.type
_entity.pdbx_description
1 polymer ?
#
loop_
_entity_poly.entity_id
_entity_poly.type
_entity_poly.pdbx_seq_one_letter_code
_entity_poly.pdbx_strand_id
1 'polypeptide(L)'
;MTKDTTVVLGHHGPVDNASHRGAPLSTGAEWTFELLAKYDRAIGAIAVDEFDLDCYPNQIEVISSEQMLDAYSMVGLPIGYPHWSFGKSFIHHEHEYRTGMRGLAYEIVINSNPCIAYLMEENTMPMQALVIAHASYGHNSFFKGNYLFRQWTSADAIIDYMVFARQYVRDCEEKHGVAAVE
;
A
#
# COMPACT_ATOMS: atom_id res chain seq x y z
N MET A 1 -3.66 -21.58 6.38
CA MET A 1 -4.54 -20.60 7.05
C MET A 1 -3.73 -19.32 7.16
N THR A 2 -3.74 -18.52 6.12
CA THR A 2 -3.14 -17.18 6.09
C THR A 2 -4.02 -16.27 6.94
N LYS A 3 -3.45 -15.71 7.99
CA LYS A 3 -4.09 -14.63 8.74
C LYS A 3 -3.98 -13.36 7.90
N ASP A 4 -4.98 -13.08 7.10
CA ASP A 4 -5.16 -11.72 6.58
C ASP A 4 -5.41 -10.80 7.77
N THR A 5 -4.40 -10.03 8.11
CA THR A 5 -4.48 -9.07 9.21
C THR A 5 -4.48 -7.66 8.63
N THR A 6 -5.61 -7.27 8.05
CA THR A 6 -5.85 -5.89 7.64
C THR A 6 -6.11 -5.05 8.89
N VAL A 7 -5.25 -4.07 9.15
CA VAL A 7 -5.45 -3.07 10.21
C VAL A 7 -5.90 -1.78 9.53
N VAL A 8 -7.20 -1.47 9.65
CA VAL A 8 -7.72 -0.17 9.22
C VAL A 8 -7.47 0.84 10.34
N LEU A 9 -6.51 1.72 10.12
CA LEU A 9 -6.23 2.83 11.04
C LEU A 9 -7.10 4.03 10.59
N GLY A 10 -8.17 4.28 11.34
CA GLY A 10 -9.15 5.33 11.06
C GLY A 10 -8.70 6.71 11.55
N HIS A 11 -9.41 7.76 11.13
CA HIS A 11 -9.21 9.15 11.58
C HIS A 11 -9.11 9.24 13.11
N HIS A 12 -8.00 9.75 13.60
CA HIS A 12 -7.74 9.93 15.01
C HIS A 12 -8.03 11.38 15.43
N GLY A 13 -8.70 11.54 16.57
CA GLY A 13 -8.87 12.83 17.21
C GLY A 13 -7.52 13.48 17.61
N PRO A 14 -7.51 14.74 18.04
CA PRO A 14 -6.30 15.50 18.32
C PRO A 14 -5.39 14.75 19.31
N VAL A 15 -4.13 14.56 18.91
CA VAL A 15 -3.07 14.00 19.76
C VAL A 15 -2.39 15.15 20.46
N ASP A 16 -2.17 15.02 21.77
CA ASP A 16 -1.41 16.01 22.54
C ASP A 16 0.07 15.98 22.12
N ASN A 17 0.42 16.85 21.19
CA ASN A 17 1.73 16.88 20.50
C ASN A 17 2.88 17.41 21.41
N ALA A 18 2.56 17.96 22.58
CA ALA A 18 3.56 18.62 23.43
C ALA A 18 4.51 17.64 24.13
N SER A 19 4.13 16.36 24.28
CA SER A 19 4.87 15.38 25.09
C SER A 19 5.89 14.54 24.30
N HIS A 20 5.94 14.61 22.96
CA HIS A 20 6.73 13.69 22.14
C HIS A 20 8.03 14.28 21.54
N ARG A 21 8.28 15.58 21.71
CA ARG A 21 9.53 16.20 21.24
C ARG A 21 10.69 15.77 22.18
N GLY A 22 11.45 14.77 21.75
CA GLY A 22 12.72 14.45 22.38
C GLY A 22 12.95 13.00 22.80
N ALA A 23 11.93 12.16 22.93
CA ALA A 23 12.10 10.74 23.22
C ALA A 23 11.59 9.87 22.06
N PRO A 24 12.33 8.83 21.63
CA PRO A 24 11.86 7.92 20.60
C PRO A 24 10.61 7.17 21.10
N LEU A 25 9.65 6.93 20.21
CA LEU A 25 8.41 6.19 20.52
C LEU A 25 8.68 4.73 20.88
N SER A 26 9.80 4.17 20.38
CA SER A 26 10.33 2.85 20.75
C SER A 26 11.84 2.85 20.59
N THR A 27 12.51 1.88 21.23
CA THR A 27 13.97 1.68 21.16
C THR A 27 14.36 0.36 20.53
N GLY A 28 13.39 -0.53 20.23
CA GLY A 28 13.61 -1.85 19.65
C GLY A 28 13.46 -1.84 18.12
N ALA A 29 13.95 -2.90 17.49
CA ALA A 29 13.78 -3.14 16.04
C ALA A 29 12.44 -3.84 15.72
N GLU A 30 11.88 -4.54 16.71
CA GLU A 30 10.64 -5.30 16.57
C GLU A 30 9.43 -4.37 16.52
N TRP A 31 8.47 -4.68 15.65
CA TRP A 31 7.22 -3.96 15.56
C TRP A 31 6.03 -4.79 16.03
N THR A 32 4.98 -4.12 16.43
CA THR A 32 3.66 -4.70 16.72
C THR A 32 2.59 -3.82 16.09
N PHE A 33 1.39 -4.35 15.87
CA PHE A 33 0.29 -3.54 15.34
C PHE A 33 -0.04 -2.33 16.22
N GLU A 34 0.06 -2.46 17.54
CA GLU A 34 -0.13 -1.35 18.47
C GLU A 34 0.94 -0.27 18.28
N LEU A 35 2.18 -0.70 18.06
CA LEU A 35 3.29 0.22 17.84
C LEU A 35 3.18 0.90 16.47
N LEU A 36 2.80 0.16 15.41
CA LEU A 36 2.51 0.74 14.09
C LEU A 36 1.41 1.81 14.19
N ALA A 37 0.30 1.51 14.89
CA ALA A 37 -0.77 2.46 15.11
C ALA A 37 -0.32 3.70 15.90
N LYS A 38 0.62 3.55 16.84
CA LYS A 38 1.20 4.67 17.59
C LYS A 38 2.06 5.55 16.69
N TYR A 39 2.88 4.95 15.83
CA TYR A 39 3.70 5.69 14.86
C TYR A 39 2.84 6.37 13.80
N ASP A 40 1.83 5.69 13.27
CA ASP A 40 0.91 6.28 12.29
C ASP A 40 0.23 7.53 12.85
N ARG A 41 -0.30 7.48 14.09
CA ARG A 41 -0.87 8.67 14.74
C ARG A 41 0.12 9.81 14.91
N ALA A 42 1.34 9.50 15.35
CA ALA A 42 2.36 10.53 15.59
C ALA A 42 2.83 11.18 14.28
N ILE A 43 3.05 10.35 13.24
CA ILE A 43 3.44 10.84 11.91
C ILE A 43 2.28 11.64 11.28
N GLY A 44 1.05 11.16 11.42
CA GLY A 44 -0.14 11.86 10.92
C GLY A 44 -0.33 13.23 11.57
N ALA A 45 -0.13 13.32 12.88
CA ALA A 45 -0.19 14.61 13.56
C ALA A 45 0.86 15.59 13.02
N ILE A 46 2.10 15.15 12.84
CA ILE A 46 3.16 15.98 12.25
C ILE A 46 2.80 16.36 10.80
N ALA A 47 2.36 15.40 10.00
CA ALA A 47 2.03 15.63 8.58
C ALA A 47 0.92 16.70 8.42
N VAL A 48 -0.12 16.61 9.24
CA VAL A 48 -1.26 17.55 9.17
C VAL A 48 -0.97 18.86 9.89
N ASP A 49 -0.50 18.80 11.16
CA ASP A 49 -0.40 19.99 12.00
C ASP A 49 0.83 20.85 11.69
N GLU A 50 1.95 20.24 11.25
CA GLU A 50 3.20 20.97 10.99
C GLU A 50 3.45 21.21 9.49
N PHE A 51 2.99 20.30 8.62
CA PHE A 51 3.22 20.38 7.17
C PHE A 51 1.97 20.67 6.34
N ASP A 52 0.78 20.74 6.97
CA ASP A 52 -0.50 21.00 6.29
C ASP A 52 -0.77 20.04 5.11
N LEU A 53 -0.40 18.76 5.27
CA LEU A 53 -0.61 17.75 4.24
C LEU A 53 -2.06 17.32 4.23
N ASP A 54 -2.71 17.40 3.07
CA ASP A 54 -4.06 16.90 2.85
C ASP A 54 -4.01 15.45 2.31
N CYS A 55 -4.41 14.48 3.14
CA CYS A 55 -4.37 13.07 2.85
C CYS A 55 -5.78 12.44 2.81
N TYR A 56 -5.94 11.37 2.02
CA TYR A 56 -7.06 10.44 2.22
C TYR A 56 -6.88 9.67 3.54
N PRO A 57 -7.96 9.12 4.14
CA PRO A 57 -7.80 8.16 5.23
C PRO A 57 -6.85 7.03 4.82
N ASN A 58 -5.97 6.61 5.72
CA ASN A 58 -5.03 5.52 5.45
C ASN A 58 -5.64 4.16 5.77
N GLN A 59 -5.36 3.18 4.92
CA GLN A 59 -5.54 1.77 5.17
C GLN A 59 -4.16 1.10 5.07
N ILE A 60 -3.57 0.76 6.22
CA ILE A 60 -2.25 0.12 6.28
C ILE A 60 -2.43 -1.38 6.40
N GLU A 61 -1.81 -2.12 5.50
CA GLU A 61 -1.81 -3.58 5.46
C GLU A 61 -0.38 -4.10 5.52
N VAL A 62 -0.12 -5.05 6.43
CA VAL A 62 1.19 -5.69 6.54
C VAL A 62 1.13 -7.02 5.80
N ILE A 63 2.02 -7.21 4.84
CA ILE A 63 2.07 -8.37 3.96
C ILE A 63 3.45 -9.02 3.98
N SER A 64 3.52 -10.31 3.65
CA SER A 64 4.79 -11.02 3.53
C SER A 64 5.57 -10.63 2.27
N SER A 65 6.86 -10.96 2.23
CA SER A 65 7.69 -10.77 1.04
C SER A 65 7.14 -11.51 -0.18
N GLU A 66 6.52 -12.68 -0.01
CA GLU A 66 5.89 -13.42 -1.10
C GLU A 66 4.65 -12.69 -1.65
N GLN A 67 3.81 -12.16 -0.75
CA GLN A 67 2.66 -11.34 -1.14
C GLN A 67 3.09 -10.02 -1.81
N MET A 68 4.20 -9.44 -1.35
CA MET A 68 4.77 -8.25 -1.98
C MET A 68 5.25 -8.55 -3.41
N LEU A 69 5.91 -9.70 -3.64
CA LEU A 69 6.32 -10.16 -4.97
C LEU A 69 5.12 -10.41 -5.89
N ASP A 70 4.04 -10.99 -5.36
CA ASP A 70 2.79 -11.18 -6.10
C ASP A 70 2.17 -9.85 -6.51
N ALA A 71 2.10 -8.90 -5.59
CA ALA A 71 1.61 -7.55 -5.87
C ALA A 71 2.47 -6.82 -6.94
N TYR A 72 3.79 -6.99 -6.90
CA TYR A 72 4.68 -6.49 -7.96
C TYR A 72 4.41 -7.12 -9.31
N SER A 73 4.14 -8.42 -9.34
CA SER A 73 3.85 -9.15 -10.58
C SER A 73 2.58 -8.66 -11.25
N MET A 74 1.63 -8.17 -10.44
CA MET A 74 0.41 -7.52 -10.88
C MET A 74 0.54 -6.00 -11.08
N VAL A 75 1.78 -5.48 -11.13
CA VAL A 75 2.07 -4.04 -11.31
C VAL A 75 1.47 -3.18 -10.18
N GLY A 76 1.40 -3.72 -8.97
CA GLY A 76 0.81 -3.04 -7.81
C GLY A 76 -0.72 -2.90 -7.85
N LEU A 77 -1.41 -3.55 -8.79
CA LEU A 77 -2.87 -3.50 -8.86
C LEU A 77 -3.48 -4.34 -7.71
N PRO A 78 -4.39 -3.76 -6.90
CA PRO A 78 -5.01 -4.49 -5.79
C PRO A 78 -6.01 -5.55 -6.27
N ILE A 79 -6.50 -5.43 -7.49
CA ILE A 79 -7.41 -6.36 -8.14
C ILE A 79 -6.95 -6.56 -9.58
N GLY A 80 -6.54 -7.78 -9.92
CA GLY A 80 -6.18 -8.19 -11.27
C GLY A 80 -7.14 -9.25 -11.82
N TYR A 81 -6.95 -9.63 -13.07
CA TYR A 81 -7.57 -10.81 -13.67
C TYR A 81 -6.50 -11.91 -13.85
N PRO A 82 -6.86 -13.20 -13.83
CA PRO A 82 -5.90 -14.28 -14.05
C PRO A 82 -5.33 -14.21 -15.46
N HIS A 83 -4.01 -14.02 -15.57
CA HIS A 83 -3.29 -14.05 -16.82
C HIS A 83 -1.94 -14.73 -16.61
N TRP A 84 -1.54 -15.59 -17.55
CA TRP A 84 -0.31 -16.39 -17.46
C TRP A 84 0.96 -15.51 -17.33
N SER A 85 0.95 -14.30 -17.87
CA SER A 85 2.08 -13.36 -17.80
C SER A 85 2.39 -12.94 -16.36
N PHE A 86 1.40 -12.88 -15.46
CA PHE A 86 1.63 -12.54 -14.05
C PHE A 86 2.44 -13.63 -13.35
N GLY A 87 2.12 -14.91 -13.58
CA GLY A 87 2.92 -16.03 -13.06
C GLY A 87 4.35 -16.05 -13.61
N LYS A 88 4.55 -15.70 -14.88
CA LYS A 88 5.89 -15.55 -15.46
C LYS A 88 6.66 -14.39 -14.83
N SER A 89 6.00 -13.27 -14.61
CA SER A 89 6.59 -12.09 -13.93
C SER A 89 6.95 -12.43 -12.49
N PHE A 90 6.09 -13.16 -11.77
CA PHE A 90 6.35 -13.62 -10.41
C PHE A 90 7.64 -14.47 -10.34
N ILE A 91 7.76 -15.50 -11.17
CA ILE A 91 8.95 -16.37 -11.20
C ILE A 91 10.22 -15.55 -11.51
N HIS A 92 10.11 -14.58 -12.41
CA HIS A 92 11.23 -13.71 -12.75
C HIS A 92 11.65 -12.83 -11.55
N HIS A 93 10.70 -12.16 -10.92
CA HIS A 93 10.96 -11.31 -9.75
C HIS A 93 11.47 -12.12 -8.54
N GLU A 94 10.91 -13.31 -8.31
CA GLU A 94 11.36 -14.22 -7.26
C GLU A 94 12.82 -14.65 -7.49
N HIS A 95 13.18 -14.98 -8.73
CA HIS A 95 14.55 -15.33 -9.08
C HIS A 95 15.52 -14.15 -8.85
N GLU A 96 15.18 -12.95 -9.32
CA GLU A 96 15.97 -11.75 -9.10
C GLU A 96 16.17 -11.44 -7.61
N TYR A 97 15.10 -11.58 -6.83
CA TYR A 97 15.14 -11.39 -5.38
C TYR A 97 16.05 -12.42 -4.69
N ARG A 98 15.86 -13.71 -4.97
CA ARG A 98 16.65 -14.81 -4.38
C ARG A 98 18.13 -14.73 -4.75
N THR A 99 18.46 -14.20 -5.91
CA THR A 99 19.85 -14.02 -6.36
C THR A 99 20.47 -12.71 -5.90
N GLY A 100 19.72 -11.86 -5.19
CA GLY A 100 20.18 -10.56 -4.71
C GLY A 100 20.38 -9.53 -5.82
N MET A 101 19.92 -9.81 -7.03
CA MET A 101 20.01 -8.85 -8.15
C MET A 101 19.00 -7.72 -8.04
N ARG A 102 17.96 -7.91 -7.25
CA ARG A 102 16.91 -6.92 -6.99
C ARG A 102 16.50 -6.95 -5.52
N GLY A 103 16.47 -5.78 -4.88
CA GLY A 103 15.80 -5.61 -3.60
C GLY A 103 14.28 -5.53 -3.81
N LEU A 104 13.51 -6.03 -2.87
CA LEU A 104 12.10 -5.69 -2.80
C LEU A 104 11.97 -4.23 -2.35
N ALA A 105 11.06 -3.47 -2.96
CA ALA A 105 10.64 -2.24 -2.32
C ALA A 105 9.91 -2.62 -1.02
N TYR A 106 10.07 -1.77 -0.05
CA TYR A 106 9.54 -2.00 1.30
C TYR A 106 8.06 -1.66 1.41
N GLU A 107 7.45 -1.18 0.32
CA GLU A 107 6.09 -0.65 0.27
C GLU A 107 5.46 -0.70 -1.12
N ILE A 108 4.13 -0.75 -1.15
CA ILE A 108 3.30 -0.42 -2.33
C ILE A 108 2.18 0.50 -1.84
N VAL A 109 1.87 1.54 -2.61
CA VAL A 109 0.80 2.49 -2.28
C VAL A 109 -0.19 2.56 -3.42
N ILE A 110 -1.47 2.45 -3.09
CA ILE A 110 -2.58 2.52 -4.03
C ILE A 110 -3.27 3.88 -3.89
N ASN A 111 -3.38 4.61 -4.99
CA ASN A 111 -4.14 5.86 -5.06
C ASN A 111 -5.64 5.57 -5.02
N SER A 112 -6.14 5.31 -3.83
CA SER A 112 -7.55 5.02 -3.54
C SER A 112 -8.04 5.82 -2.33
N ASN A 113 -9.33 5.81 -2.08
CA ASN A 113 -9.91 6.37 -0.86
C ASN A 113 -10.74 5.28 -0.14
N PRO A 114 -10.27 4.74 0.99
CA PRO A 114 -9.01 5.07 1.69
C PRO A 114 -7.75 4.73 0.86
N CYS A 115 -6.65 5.46 1.09
CA CYS A 115 -5.36 5.17 0.48
C CYS A 115 -4.77 3.90 1.10
N ILE A 116 -4.55 2.87 0.27
CA ILE A 116 -4.04 1.58 0.72
C ILE A 116 -2.51 1.60 0.65
N ALA A 117 -1.85 1.30 1.77
CA ALA A 117 -0.41 1.14 1.85
C ALA A 117 -0.05 -0.28 2.31
N TYR A 118 0.65 -1.03 1.47
CA TYR A 118 1.21 -2.33 1.83
C TYR A 118 2.61 -2.15 2.42
N LEU A 119 2.81 -2.64 3.63
CA LEU A 119 4.09 -2.67 4.33
C LEU A 119 4.59 -4.10 4.41
N MET A 120 5.89 -4.30 4.24
CA MET A 120 6.49 -5.63 4.32
C MET A 120 6.70 -6.04 5.78
N GLU A 121 6.28 -7.25 6.17
CA GLU A 121 6.36 -7.73 7.56
C GLU A 121 7.80 -7.87 8.08
N GLU A 122 8.76 -8.10 7.18
CA GLU A 122 10.17 -8.23 7.51
C GLU A 122 10.87 -6.88 7.79
N ASN A 123 10.20 -5.76 7.58
CA ASN A 123 10.75 -4.45 7.92
C ASN A 123 10.94 -4.31 9.43
N THR A 124 12.06 -3.74 9.84
CA THR A 124 12.27 -3.33 11.23
C THR A 124 11.37 -2.15 11.61
N MET A 125 11.12 -1.91 12.90
CA MET A 125 10.29 -0.77 13.35
C MET A 125 10.75 0.59 12.80
N PRO A 126 12.06 0.93 12.76
CA PRO A 126 12.51 2.17 12.12
C PRO A 126 12.18 2.25 10.63
N MET A 127 12.28 1.12 9.93
CA MET A 127 11.90 1.04 8.52
C MET A 127 10.38 1.18 8.34
N GLN A 128 9.58 0.53 9.19
CA GLN A 128 8.13 0.69 9.17
C GLN A 128 7.72 2.15 9.40
N ALA A 129 8.36 2.84 10.34
CA ALA A 129 8.10 4.26 10.59
C ALA A 129 8.43 5.14 9.36
N LEU A 130 9.58 4.88 8.72
CA LEU A 130 9.96 5.58 7.49
C LEU A 130 8.97 5.32 6.36
N VAL A 131 8.58 4.06 6.18
CA VAL A 131 7.61 3.66 5.14
C VAL A 131 6.24 4.27 5.41
N ILE A 132 5.73 4.28 6.64
CA ILE A 132 4.47 4.94 6.99
C ILE A 132 4.54 6.44 6.62
N ALA A 133 5.59 7.14 7.00
CA ALA A 133 5.74 8.55 6.66
C ALA A 133 5.77 8.78 5.14
N HIS A 134 6.52 7.94 4.41
CA HIS A 134 6.68 8.05 2.97
C HIS A 134 5.42 7.66 2.20
N ALA A 135 4.85 6.49 2.50
CA ALA A 135 3.71 5.92 1.80
C ALA A 135 2.39 6.57 2.21
N SER A 136 2.08 6.49 3.50
CA SER A 136 0.76 6.84 4.01
C SER A 136 0.53 8.34 4.09
N TYR A 137 1.59 9.16 4.13
CA TYR A 137 1.47 10.62 4.16
C TYR A 137 2.13 11.30 2.97
N GLY A 138 3.32 10.89 2.56
CA GLY A 138 4.01 11.48 1.41
C GLY A 138 3.31 11.18 0.09
N HIS A 139 3.21 9.93 -0.31
CA HIS A 139 2.52 9.54 -1.55
C HIS A 139 1.03 9.87 -1.51
N ASN A 140 0.36 9.63 -0.39
CA ASN A 140 -1.06 9.90 -0.22
C ASN A 140 -1.39 11.38 -0.47
N SER A 141 -0.68 12.29 0.21
CA SER A 141 -0.87 13.74 0.02
C SER A 141 -0.55 14.18 -1.42
N PHE A 142 0.48 13.57 -2.03
CA PHE A 142 0.81 13.82 -3.42
C PHE A 142 -0.33 13.40 -4.36
N PHE A 143 -0.90 12.22 -4.17
CA PHE A 143 -2.04 11.77 -4.98
C PHE A 143 -3.24 12.69 -4.84
N LYS A 144 -3.59 13.06 -3.59
CA LYS A 144 -4.74 13.90 -3.30
C LYS A 144 -4.54 15.35 -3.74
N GLY A 145 -3.33 15.90 -3.54
CA GLY A 145 -3.00 17.29 -3.82
C GLY A 145 -2.65 17.58 -5.29
N ASN A 146 -2.13 16.60 -6.03
CA ASN A 146 -1.70 16.81 -7.41
C ASN A 146 -2.88 16.87 -8.39
N TYR A 147 -2.98 17.98 -9.13
CA TYR A 147 -4.08 18.20 -10.06
C TYR A 147 -4.15 17.18 -11.22
N LEU A 148 -3.03 16.60 -11.65
CA LEU A 148 -2.99 15.58 -12.70
C LEU A 148 -3.66 14.29 -12.22
N PHE A 149 -3.41 13.85 -11.00
CA PHE A 149 -4.10 12.69 -10.45
C PHE A 149 -5.60 12.91 -10.38
N ARG A 150 -6.05 14.08 -9.91
CA ARG A 150 -7.48 14.43 -9.86
C ARG A 150 -8.13 14.56 -11.24
N GLN A 151 -7.36 14.90 -12.26
CA GLN A 151 -7.86 15.02 -13.63
C GLN A 151 -8.02 13.66 -14.33
N TRP A 152 -7.12 12.70 -14.04
CA TRP A 152 -7.02 11.44 -14.77
C TRP A 152 -7.45 10.20 -13.98
N THR A 153 -7.58 10.30 -12.66
CA THR A 153 -7.95 9.20 -11.77
C THR A 153 -9.05 9.62 -10.80
N SER A 154 -9.77 8.63 -10.27
CA SER A 154 -10.73 8.82 -9.20
C SER A 154 -10.39 7.86 -8.06
N ALA A 155 -9.84 8.39 -6.97
CA ALA A 155 -9.46 7.58 -5.81
C ALA A 155 -10.68 6.86 -5.19
N ASP A 156 -11.85 7.49 -5.24
CA ASP A 156 -13.11 6.92 -4.70
C ASP A 156 -13.66 5.77 -5.55
N ALA A 157 -13.32 5.73 -6.84
CA ALA A 157 -13.92 4.80 -7.79
C ALA A 157 -12.96 3.73 -8.30
N ILE A 158 -11.66 3.83 -8.03
CA ILE A 158 -10.65 2.98 -8.67
C ILE A 158 -10.84 1.48 -8.36
N ILE A 159 -11.18 1.13 -7.13
CA ILE A 159 -11.39 -0.26 -6.73
C ILE A 159 -12.60 -0.85 -7.44
N ASP A 160 -13.73 -0.14 -7.43
CA ASP A 160 -14.96 -0.58 -8.13
C ASP A 160 -14.73 -0.69 -9.63
N TYR A 161 -14.00 0.26 -10.21
CA TYR A 161 -13.63 0.20 -11.63
C TYR A 161 -12.79 -1.04 -11.95
N MET A 162 -11.84 -1.40 -11.11
CA MET A 162 -11.02 -2.59 -11.31
C MET A 162 -11.83 -3.89 -11.17
N VAL A 163 -12.77 -3.96 -10.24
CA VAL A 163 -13.72 -5.09 -10.12
C VAL A 163 -14.55 -5.21 -11.40
N PHE A 164 -15.10 -4.10 -11.89
CA PHE A 164 -15.84 -4.05 -13.14
C PHE A 164 -14.98 -4.49 -14.34
N ALA A 165 -13.77 -3.93 -14.46
CA ALA A 165 -12.86 -4.27 -15.56
C ALA A 165 -12.51 -5.77 -15.59
N ARG A 166 -12.24 -6.37 -14.42
CA ARG A 166 -12.00 -7.81 -14.29
C ARG A 166 -13.20 -8.64 -14.75
N GLN A 167 -14.40 -8.25 -14.36
CA GLN A 167 -15.61 -8.95 -14.79
C GLN A 167 -15.84 -8.79 -16.29
N TYR A 168 -15.64 -7.59 -16.83
CA TYR A 168 -15.75 -7.35 -18.26
C TYR A 168 -14.81 -8.21 -19.11
N VAL A 169 -13.55 -8.35 -18.67
CA VAL A 169 -12.58 -9.24 -19.35
C VAL A 169 -13.07 -10.69 -19.32
N ARG A 170 -13.55 -11.19 -18.18
CA ARG A 170 -14.11 -12.54 -18.07
C ARG A 170 -15.29 -12.79 -19.02
N ASP A 171 -16.21 -11.84 -19.07
CA ASP A 171 -17.38 -11.92 -19.96
C ASP A 171 -16.93 -11.95 -21.45
N CYS A 172 -15.87 -11.24 -21.80
CA CYS A 172 -15.27 -11.28 -23.12
C CYS A 172 -14.62 -12.64 -23.40
N GLU A 173 -13.87 -13.21 -22.45
CA GLU A 173 -13.27 -14.54 -22.56
C GLU A 173 -14.32 -15.64 -22.73
N GLU A 174 -15.40 -15.59 -21.97
CA GLU A 174 -16.53 -16.52 -22.09
C GLU A 174 -17.21 -16.43 -23.48
N LYS A 175 -17.35 -15.21 -23.99
CA LYS A 175 -18.06 -14.97 -25.26
C LYS A 175 -17.20 -15.24 -26.50
N HIS A 176 -15.92 -14.92 -26.46
CA HIS A 176 -15.05 -14.90 -27.63
C HIS A 176 -13.92 -15.93 -27.55
N GLY A 177 -13.72 -16.54 -26.38
CA GLY A 177 -12.62 -17.45 -26.08
C GLY A 177 -11.37 -16.68 -25.62
N VAL A 178 -10.57 -17.32 -24.74
CA VAL A 178 -9.36 -16.74 -24.14
C VAL A 178 -8.38 -16.28 -25.21
N ALA A 179 -8.10 -17.09 -26.23
CA ALA A 179 -7.15 -16.75 -27.30
C ALA A 179 -7.53 -15.54 -28.17
N ALA A 180 -8.79 -15.12 -28.12
CA ALA A 180 -9.22 -13.93 -28.85
C ALA A 180 -9.19 -12.65 -28.01
N VAL A 181 -9.10 -12.81 -26.69
CA VAL A 181 -9.02 -11.70 -25.72
C VAL A 181 -7.56 -11.38 -25.37
N GLU A 182 -6.67 -12.38 -25.36
CA GLU A 182 -5.23 -12.22 -25.24
C GLU A 182 -4.60 -11.54 -26.48
#